data_d1a9ecb4c465a5fc704c828abc1a5693
#
_entry.id   d1a9ecb4c465a5fc704c828abc1a5693
#
_cell.length_a   1.000
_cell.length_b   1.000
_cell.length_c   1.000
_cell.angle_alpha   90.00
_cell.angle_beta   90.00
_cell.angle_gamma   90.00
#
_symmetry.space_group_name_H-M   'P 1'
#
loop_
_entity.id
_entity.type
_entity.pdbx_description
1 polymer ?
#
loop_
_entity_poly.entity_id
_entity_poly.type
_entity_poly.pdbx_seq_one_letter_code
_entity_poly.pdbx_strand_id
1 'polypeptide(L)'
;MIVLQTMAVAFAMFSALPVPQFTWNSKNMRYALCAFPLIGGVIGALWSLCGALPLPDMIRAGGFCLIPVLVTGGIHLDGYADTSDALSSYGDREEKLEILKDPHCGAFAVIRLCTYFLAYFCVAFCIRFSPRVGLCWTLALVLERGLSGLAVAAFPMAKNTGLAHTFATAADRESVQKILIVLSVLLAAALIALGGGALVAAALLMLWRYHHVAVKEFGGITGDLAGWFLQKAEFWMLAALAASQWGGIL
;
A
#
# COMPACT_ATOMS: atom_id res chain seq x y z
N MET A 1 20.77 -17.84 -3.30
CA MET A 1 19.61 -18.50 -3.95
C MET A 1 18.31 -18.23 -3.20
N ILE A 2 18.22 -18.46 -1.88
CA ILE A 2 16.97 -18.27 -1.10
C ILE A 2 16.48 -16.81 -1.10
N VAL A 3 17.33 -15.82 -1.00
CA VAL A 3 16.95 -14.39 -1.03
C VAL A 3 16.25 -14.02 -2.34
N LEU A 4 16.78 -14.47 -3.48
CA LEU A 4 16.14 -14.23 -4.78
C LEU A 4 14.78 -14.92 -4.89
N GLN A 5 14.63 -16.13 -4.33
CA GLN A 5 13.33 -16.80 -4.27
C GLN A 5 12.35 -16.06 -3.38
N THR A 6 12.80 -15.55 -2.22
CA THR A 6 11.96 -14.73 -1.33
C THR A 6 11.47 -13.44 -2.01
N MET A 7 12.36 -12.75 -2.73
CA MET A 7 11.98 -11.59 -3.53
C MET A 7 10.98 -11.95 -4.63
N ALA A 8 11.25 -13.03 -5.39
CA ALA A 8 10.35 -13.49 -6.45
C ALA A 8 8.96 -13.87 -5.90
N VAL A 9 8.89 -14.54 -4.75
CA VAL A 9 7.61 -14.86 -4.08
C VAL A 9 6.85 -13.57 -3.71
N ALA A 10 7.52 -12.57 -3.13
CA ALA A 10 6.87 -11.30 -2.79
C ALA A 10 6.38 -10.55 -4.05
N PHE A 11 7.21 -10.48 -5.10
CA PHE A 11 6.81 -9.85 -6.36
C PHE A 11 5.70 -10.60 -7.09
N ALA A 12 5.74 -11.93 -7.12
CA ALA A 12 4.69 -12.75 -7.71
C ALA A 12 3.34 -12.56 -7.00
N MET A 13 3.36 -12.27 -5.69
CA MET A 13 2.14 -12.11 -4.90
C MET A 13 1.57 -10.69 -4.95
N PHE A 14 2.43 -9.68 -4.87
CA PHE A 14 2.02 -8.30 -4.65
C PHE A 14 2.23 -7.38 -5.86
N SER A 15 2.61 -7.96 -7.02
CA SER A 15 2.75 -7.23 -8.26
C SER A 15 2.36 -8.06 -9.48
N ALA A 16 2.03 -7.37 -10.58
CA ALA A 16 1.82 -7.97 -11.89
C ALA A 16 3.11 -8.09 -12.71
N LEU A 17 4.27 -7.78 -12.10
CA LEU A 17 5.54 -7.85 -12.81
C LEU A 17 5.91 -9.31 -13.11
N PRO A 18 6.41 -9.59 -14.32
CA PRO A 18 6.80 -10.94 -14.68
C PRO A 18 8.07 -11.35 -13.90
N VAL A 19 7.92 -12.31 -13.00
CA VAL A 19 9.01 -12.88 -12.21
C VAL A 19 8.98 -14.40 -12.29
N PRO A 20 10.13 -15.07 -12.12
CA PRO A 20 10.18 -16.53 -12.05
C PRO A 20 9.26 -17.05 -10.95
N GLN A 21 8.41 -18.02 -11.28
CA GLN A 21 7.50 -18.65 -10.33
C GLN A 21 8.23 -19.76 -9.55
N PHE A 22 8.15 -19.70 -8.24
CA PHE A 22 8.69 -20.71 -7.34
C PHE A 22 7.58 -21.32 -6.51
N THR A 23 7.70 -22.62 -6.20
CA THR A 23 6.82 -23.26 -5.23
C THR A 23 7.02 -22.63 -3.86
N TRP A 24 5.94 -22.16 -3.25
CA TRP A 24 5.97 -21.53 -1.94
C TRP A 24 6.30 -22.56 -0.86
N ASN A 25 7.22 -22.24 0.00
CA ASN A 25 7.62 -23.07 1.12
C ASN A 25 8.04 -22.21 2.32
N SER A 26 8.16 -22.82 3.49
CA SER A 26 8.51 -22.12 4.73
C SER A 26 9.84 -21.35 4.67
N LYS A 27 10.77 -21.73 3.80
CA LYS A 27 12.09 -21.08 3.69
C LYS A 27 11.99 -19.78 2.87
N ASN A 28 11.31 -19.81 1.69
CA ASN A 28 11.22 -18.64 0.81
C ASN A 28 10.11 -17.67 1.20
N MET A 29 9.12 -18.09 2.01
CA MET A 29 8.09 -17.22 2.56
C MET A 29 8.50 -16.53 3.86
N ARG A 30 9.49 -17.06 4.57
CA ARG A 30 9.90 -16.61 5.91
C ARG A 30 10.12 -15.10 6.03
N TYR A 31 10.68 -14.48 4.99
CA TYR A 31 11.01 -13.05 4.94
C TYR A 31 10.33 -12.32 3.76
N ALA A 32 9.31 -12.90 3.16
CA ALA A 32 8.64 -12.31 1.99
C ALA A 32 8.02 -10.94 2.30
N LEU A 33 7.50 -10.74 3.51
CA LEU A 33 7.00 -9.43 3.97
C LEU A 33 8.09 -8.34 4.02
N CYS A 34 9.36 -8.72 4.26
CA CYS A 34 10.49 -7.78 4.21
C CYS A 34 10.85 -7.36 2.78
N ALA A 35 10.46 -8.15 1.77
CA ALA A 35 10.67 -7.81 0.37
C ALA A 35 9.52 -6.94 -0.21
N PHE A 36 8.37 -6.88 0.45
CA PHE A 36 7.22 -6.09 0.00
C PHE A 36 7.53 -4.60 -0.21
N PRO A 37 8.31 -3.91 0.65
CA PRO A 37 8.73 -2.52 0.43
C PRO A 37 9.43 -2.27 -0.91
N LEU A 38 10.12 -3.25 -1.49
CA LEU A 38 10.81 -3.13 -2.77
C LEU A 38 9.85 -2.83 -3.93
N ILE A 39 8.61 -3.33 -3.85
CA ILE A 39 7.57 -3.02 -4.85
C ILE A 39 7.22 -1.53 -4.80
N GLY A 40 7.18 -0.94 -3.60
CA GLY A 40 7.07 0.51 -3.44
C GLY A 40 8.19 1.28 -4.12
N GLY A 41 9.42 0.77 -4.02
CA GLY A 41 10.59 1.32 -4.73
C GLY A 41 10.43 1.28 -6.25
N VAL A 42 9.93 0.17 -6.80
CA VAL A 42 9.66 0.04 -8.24
C VAL A 42 8.59 1.04 -8.69
N ILE A 43 7.47 1.12 -7.96
CA ILE A 43 6.40 2.07 -8.28
C ILE A 43 6.93 3.51 -8.23
N GLY A 44 7.66 3.87 -7.17
CA GLY A 44 8.24 5.20 -7.01
C GLY A 44 9.26 5.56 -8.09
N ALA A 45 10.08 4.59 -8.52
CA ALA A 45 11.03 4.78 -9.62
C ALA A 45 10.32 5.04 -10.96
N LEU A 46 9.30 4.24 -11.29
CA LEU A 46 8.48 4.42 -12.50
C LEU A 46 7.68 5.73 -12.44
N TRP A 47 7.13 6.08 -11.29
CA TRP A 47 6.44 7.34 -11.06
C TRP A 47 7.39 8.54 -11.25
N SER A 48 8.60 8.45 -10.71
CA SER A 48 9.62 9.48 -10.87
C SER A 48 10.11 9.60 -12.31
N LEU A 49 10.24 8.48 -13.02
CA LEU A 49 10.54 8.48 -14.44
C LEU A 49 9.44 9.17 -15.24
N CYS A 50 8.18 8.84 -14.99
CA CYS A 50 7.03 9.51 -15.61
C CYS A 50 7.04 11.03 -15.33
N GLY A 51 7.35 11.43 -14.09
CA GLY A 51 7.44 12.83 -13.69
C GLY A 51 8.56 13.60 -14.40
N ALA A 52 9.66 12.95 -14.71
CA ALA A 52 10.82 13.54 -15.39
C ALA A 52 10.63 13.68 -16.92
N LEU A 53 9.66 12.99 -17.51
CA LEU A 53 9.37 13.08 -18.93
C LEU A 53 8.69 14.42 -19.28
N PRO A 54 8.96 15.00 -20.46
CA PRO A 54 8.33 16.24 -20.93
C PRO A 54 6.88 16.00 -21.42
N LEU A 55 6.03 15.50 -20.53
CA LEU A 55 4.63 15.19 -20.78
C LEU A 55 3.71 16.37 -20.42
N PRO A 56 2.60 16.58 -21.13
CA PRO A 56 1.53 17.47 -20.69
C PRO A 56 1.08 17.09 -19.27
N ASP A 57 0.73 18.09 -18.44
CA ASP A 57 0.39 17.90 -17.04
C ASP A 57 -0.73 16.87 -16.82
N MET A 58 -1.75 16.87 -17.68
CA MET A 58 -2.85 15.92 -17.63
C MET A 58 -2.38 14.47 -17.87
N ILE A 59 -1.50 14.25 -18.83
CA ILE A 59 -0.96 12.92 -19.16
C ILE A 59 -0.07 12.44 -18.04
N ARG A 60 0.78 13.33 -17.47
CA ARG A 60 1.63 13.03 -16.32
C ARG A 60 0.80 12.65 -15.10
N ALA A 61 -0.27 13.40 -14.80
CA ALA A 61 -1.20 13.07 -13.71
C ALA A 61 -1.88 11.71 -13.92
N GLY A 62 -2.30 11.40 -15.15
CA GLY A 62 -2.81 10.08 -15.51
C GLY A 62 -1.79 8.97 -15.27
N GLY A 63 -0.52 9.20 -15.65
CA GLY A 63 0.58 8.28 -15.35
C GLY A 63 0.77 8.06 -13.86
N PHE A 64 0.73 9.12 -13.07
CA PHE A 64 0.83 9.06 -11.60
C PHE A 64 -0.28 8.22 -10.96
N CYS A 65 -1.49 8.26 -11.52
CA CYS A 65 -2.61 7.43 -11.08
C CYS A 65 -2.48 5.96 -11.50
N LEU A 66 -2.03 5.71 -12.73
CA LEU A 66 -2.08 4.37 -13.33
C LEU A 66 -0.88 3.51 -12.98
N ILE A 67 0.32 4.10 -12.77
CA ILE A 67 1.55 3.36 -12.47
C ILE A 67 1.39 2.42 -11.27
N PRO A 68 0.86 2.85 -10.10
CA PRO A 68 0.65 1.94 -8.98
C PRO A 68 -0.28 0.78 -9.33
N VAL A 69 -1.35 1.03 -10.07
CA VAL A 69 -2.32 0.02 -10.51
C VAL A 69 -1.68 -1.01 -11.44
N LEU A 70 -0.96 -0.53 -12.45
CA LEU A 70 -0.31 -1.39 -13.44
C LEU A 70 0.77 -2.27 -12.81
N VAL A 71 1.56 -1.71 -11.89
CA VAL A 71 2.61 -2.47 -11.20
C VAL A 71 2.02 -3.52 -10.25
N THR A 72 0.94 -3.19 -9.55
CA THR A 72 0.32 -4.12 -8.58
C THR A 72 -0.71 -5.06 -9.20
N GLY A 73 -1.10 -4.84 -10.46
CA GLY A 73 -2.18 -5.58 -11.10
C GLY A 73 -3.56 -5.32 -10.48
N GLY A 74 -3.69 -4.25 -9.69
CA GLY A 74 -4.94 -3.88 -9.05
C GLY A 74 -5.28 -4.61 -7.75
N ILE A 75 -4.44 -5.55 -7.26
CA ILE A 75 -4.75 -6.35 -6.06
C ILE A 75 -5.07 -5.51 -4.82
N HIS A 76 -4.44 -4.35 -4.66
CA HIS A 76 -4.71 -3.46 -3.52
C HIS A 76 -5.99 -2.65 -3.72
N LEU A 77 -6.33 -2.31 -4.97
CA LEU A 77 -7.60 -1.67 -5.32
C LEU A 77 -8.80 -2.60 -5.12
N ASP A 78 -8.63 -3.88 -5.44
CA ASP A 78 -9.60 -4.93 -5.17
C ASP A 78 -9.94 -4.95 -3.67
N GLY A 79 -8.95 -5.10 -2.81
CA GLY A 79 -9.15 -5.05 -1.36
C GLY A 79 -9.71 -3.70 -0.87
N TYR A 80 -9.38 -2.59 -1.53
CA TYR A 80 -9.99 -1.29 -1.23
C TYR A 80 -11.48 -1.26 -1.58
N ALA A 81 -11.87 -1.83 -2.72
CA ALA A 81 -13.25 -1.92 -3.18
C ALA A 81 -14.08 -2.77 -2.21
N ASP A 82 -13.64 -4.00 -1.94
CA ASP A 82 -14.32 -4.96 -1.09
C ASP A 82 -14.50 -4.44 0.35
N THR A 83 -13.41 -3.90 0.93
CA THR A 83 -13.48 -3.29 2.27
C THR A 83 -14.41 -2.09 2.30
N SER A 84 -14.42 -1.27 1.23
CA SER A 84 -15.31 -0.11 1.15
C SER A 84 -16.77 -0.50 1.01
N ASP A 85 -17.06 -1.57 0.29
CA ASP A 85 -18.41 -2.14 0.18
C ASP A 85 -18.87 -2.70 1.53
N ALA A 86 -18.06 -3.53 2.16
CA ALA A 86 -18.33 -4.10 3.47
C ALA A 86 -18.58 -3.03 4.55
N LEU A 87 -17.80 -1.96 4.56
CA LEU A 87 -17.99 -0.83 5.49
C LEU A 87 -19.27 -0.03 5.20
N SER A 88 -19.75 -0.04 3.95
CA SER A 88 -20.95 0.69 3.54
C SER A 88 -22.24 -0.10 3.75
N SER A 89 -22.18 -1.39 4.08
CA SER A 89 -23.33 -2.23 4.38
C SER A 89 -23.99 -1.86 5.72
N TYR A 90 -23.26 -1.22 6.63
CA TYR A 90 -23.68 -0.97 8.02
C TYR A 90 -24.05 -2.23 8.81
N GLY A 91 -23.72 -3.41 8.28
CA GLY A 91 -23.94 -4.70 8.90
C GLY A 91 -23.05 -4.97 10.12
N ASP A 92 -23.29 -6.08 10.79
CA ASP A 92 -22.43 -6.55 11.86
C ASP A 92 -21.09 -7.10 11.33
N ARG A 93 -20.25 -7.62 12.21
CA ARG A 93 -18.92 -8.14 11.85
C ARG A 93 -19.01 -9.34 10.90
N GLU A 94 -19.94 -10.24 11.15
CA GLU A 94 -20.10 -11.48 10.40
C GLU A 94 -20.57 -11.18 8.97
N GLU A 95 -21.54 -10.31 8.84
CA GLU A 95 -22.04 -9.83 7.54
C GLU A 95 -20.95 -9.13 6.73
N LYS A 96 -20.15 -8.24 7.36
CA LYS A 96 -19.01 -7.59 6.70
C LYS A 96 -17.95 -8.60 6.21
N LEU A 97 -17.68 -9.63 7.03
CA LEU A 97 -16.75 -10.69 6.64
C LEU A 97 -17.27 -11.59 5.53
N GLU A 98 -18.60 -11.74 5.40
CA GLU A 98 -19.23 -12.44 4.27
C GLU A 98 -19.14 -11.61 2.98
N ILE A 99 -19.36 -10.29 3.05
CA ILE A 99 -19.19 -9.39 1.89
C ILE A 99 -17.75 -9.48 1.34
N LEU A 100 -16.73 -9.55 2.21
CA LEU A 100 -15.33 -9.74 1.78
C LEU A 100 -15.05 -11.10 1.10
N LYS A 101 -16.00 -12.03 1.07
CA LYS A 101 -15.89 -13.32 0.37
C LYS A 101 -16.69 -13.36 -0.91
N ASP A 102 -17.59 -12.40 -1.11
CA ASP A 102 -18.43 -12.34 -2.30
C ASP A 102 -17.57 -11.91 -3.51
N PRO A 103 -17.51 -12.71 -4.58
CA PRO A 103 -16.77 -12.34 -5.78
C PRO A 103 -17.44 -11.23 -6.61
N HIS A 104 -18.64 -10.77 -6.21
CA HIS A 104 -19.38 -9.74 -6.92
C HIS A 104 -19.06 -8.36 -6.34
N CYS A 105 -18.77 -7.41 -7.21
CA CYS A 105 -18.52 -6.03 -6.83
C CYS A 105 -19.84 -5.31 -6.52
N GLY A 106 -20.00 -4.80 -5.30
CA GLY A 106 -21.19 -4.04 -4.91
C GLY A 106 -21.19 -2.60 -5.44
N ALA A 107 -22.35 -1.96 -5.42
CA ALA A 107 -22.50 -0.60 -5.91
C ALA A 107 -21.64 0.42 -5.16
N PHE A 108 -21.49 0.27 -3.86
CA PHE A 108 -20.65 1.17 -3.06
C PHE A 108 -19.17 1.02 -3.37
N ALA A 109 -18.69 -0.19 -3.69
CA ALA A 109 -17.33 -0.41 -4.16
C ALA A 109 -17.06 0.41 -5.43
N VAL A 110 -17.96 0.35 -6.43
CA VAL A 110 -17.83 1.11 -7.68
C VAL A 110 -17.83 2.62 -7.41
N ILE A 111 -18.77 3.12 -6.59
CA ILE A 111 -18.83 4.55 -6.22
C ILE A 111 -17.53 4.99 -5.55
N ARG A 112 -17.00 4.17 -4.62
CA ARG A 112 -15.75 4.47 -3.90
C ARG A 112 -14.52 4.45 -4.82
N LEU A 113 -14.44 3.51 -5.75
CA LEU A 113 -13.37 3.45 -6.75
C LEU A 113 -13.39 4.67 -7.67
N CYS A 114 -14.56 5.02 -8.23
CA CYS A 114 -14.70 6.19 -9.09
C CYS A 114 -14.31 7.48 -8.34
N THR A 115 -14.79 7.63 -7.10
CA THR A 115 -14.46 8.78 -6.26
C THR A 115 -12.97 8.82 -5.94
N TYR A 116 -12.36 7.67 -5.62
CA TYR A 116 -10.94 7.54 -5.35
C TYR A 116 -10.10 7.98 -6.54
N PHE A 117 -10.37 7.44 -7.74
CA PHE A 117 -9.60 7.77 -8.93
C PHE A 117 -9.74 9.24 -9.33
N LEU A 118 -10.95 9.79 -9.25
CA LEU A 118 -11.17 11.20 -9.53
C LEU A 118 -10.39 12.10 -8.55
N ALA A 119 -10.50 11.82 -7.26
CA ALA A 119 -9.80 12.57 -6.23
C ALA A 119 -8.28 12.42 -6.36
N TYR A 120 -7.79 11.20 -6.58
CA TYR A 120 -6.36 10.93 -6.77
C TYR A 120 -5.82 11.69 -7.99
N PHE A 121 -6.53 11.64 -9.13
CA PHE A 121 -6.15 12.36 -10.34
C PHE A 121 -6.09 13.88 -10.10
N CYS A 122 -7.10 14.46 -9.43
CA CYS A 122 -7.11 15.88 -9.11
C CYS A 122 -5.90 16.29 -8.26
N VAL A 123 -5.56 15.49 -7.24
CA VAL A 123 -4.38 15.75 -6.40
C VAL A 123 -3.10 15.55 -7.19
N ALA A 124 -2.99 14.48 -7.98
CA ALA A 124 -1.84 14.20 -8.82
C ALA A 124 -1.59 15.30 -9.86
N PHE A 125 -2.65 15.89 -10.40
CA PHE A 125 -2.56 17.03 -11.33
C PHE A 125 -1.94 18.28 -10.69
N CYS A 126 -2.10 18.44 -9.38
CA CYS A 126 -1.50 19.56 -8.64
C CYS A 126 -0.01 19.38 -8.35
N ILE A 127 0.55 18.18 -8.55
CA ILE A 127 1.95 17.89 -8.24
C ILE A 127 2.89 18.53 -9.26
N ARG A 128 3.77 19.38 -8.78
CA ARG A 128 4.92 19.89 -9.54
C ARG A 128 6.10 18.96 -9.34
N PHE A 129 6.46 18.24 -10.39
CA PHE A 129 7.56 17.27 -10.29
C PHE A 129 8.91 17.97 -10.15
N SER A 130 9.72 17.46 -9.24
CA SER A 130 11.15 17.69 -9.12
C SER A 130 11.84 16.39 -8.66
N PRO A 131 13.18 16.24 -8.86
CA PRO A 131 13.87 15.05 -8.37
C PRO A 131 13.71 14.82 -6.86
N ARG A 132 13.64 15.90 -6.07
CA ARG A 132 13.39 15.83 -4.62
C ARG A 132 11.99 15.29 -4.32
N VAL A 133 10.98 15.75 -5.03
CA VAL A 133 9.59 15.26 -4.93
C VAL A 133 9.51 13.78 -5.31
N GLY A 134 10.16 13.39 -6.41
CA GLY A 134 10.23 11.98 -6.83
C GLY A 134 10.88 11.09 -5.78
N LEU A 135 11.98 11.55 -5.16
CA LEU A 135 12.65 10.82 -4.08
C LEU A 135 11.76 10.71 -2.84
N CYS A 136 11.15 11.82 -2.39
CA CYS A 136 10.22 11.80 -1.25
C CYS A 136 9.05 10.85 -1.49
N TRP A 137 8.47 10.88 -2.70
CA TRP A 137 7.37 9.99 -3.04
C TRP A 137 7.79 8.51 -3.07
N THR A 138 8.94 8.21 -3.65
CA THR A 138 9.50 6.86 -3.66
C THR A 138 9.71 6.33 -2.24
N LEU A 139 10.32 7.12 -1.36
CA LEU A 139 10.52 6.74 0.05
C LEU A 139 9.19 6.55 0.79
N ALA A 140 8.19 7.37 0.50
CA ALA A 140 6.85 7.26 1.08
C ALA A 140 6.16 5.94 0.65
N LEU A 141 6.26 5.56 -0.62
CA LEU A 141 5.73 4.29 -1.13
C LEU A 141 6.45 3.06 -0.55
N VAL A 142 7.75 3.16 -0.30
CA VAL A 142 8.51 2.11 0.41
C VAL A 142 8.08 2.03 1.87
N LEU A 143 7.89 3.18 2.54
CA LEU A 143 7.44 3.27 3.94
C LEU A 143 6.06 2.65 4.12
N GLU A 144 5.08 2.99 3.31
CA GLU A 144 3.70 2.48 3.48
C GLU A 144 3.63 0.96 3.33
N ARG A 145 4.41 0.39 2.38
CA ARG A 145 4.48 -1.07 2.20
C ARG A 145 5.24 -1.74 3.33
N GLY A 146 6.25 -1.07 3.88
CA GLY A 146 6.90 -1.48 5.13
C GLY A 146 5.92 -1.55 6.30
N LEU A 147 5.10 -0.51 6.46
CA LEU A 147 4.07 -0.44 7.50
C LEU A 147 2.96 -1.49 7.28
N SER A 148 2.57 -1.76 6.02
CA SER A 148 1.61 -2.81 5.69
C SER A 148 2.15 -4.20 6.04
N GLY A 149 3.40 -4.50 5.65
CA GLY A 149 4.06 -5.75 6.02
C GLY A 149 4.22 -5.92 7.53
N LEU A 150 4.54 -4.84 8.25
CA LEU A 150 4.60 -4.80 9.70
C LEU A 150 3.22 -5.08 10.33
N ALA A 151 2.15 -4.49 9.80
CA ALA A 151 0.79 -4.75 10.26
C ALA A 151 0.40 -6.22 10.09
N VAL A 152 0.73 -6.85 8.94
CA VAL A 152 0.50 -8.29 8.72
C VAL A 152 1.26 -9.16 9.71
N ALA A 153 2.48 -8.77 10.10
CA ALA A 153 3.28 -9.51 11.06
C ALA A 153 2.87 -9.28 12.53
N ALA A 154 2.20 -8.15 12.85
CA ALA A 154 1.98 -7.70 14.23
C ALA A 154 0.51 -7.71 14.66
N PHE A 155 -0.43 -7.32 13.77
CA PHE A 155 -1.84 -7.13 14.15
C PHE A 155 -2.60 -8.46 14.23
N PRO A 156 -3.70 -8.52 15.02
CA PRO A 156 -4.56 -9.68 15.06
C PRO A 156 -5.22 -9.95 13.71
N MET A 157 -5.33 -11.22 13.33
CA MET A 157 -6.01 -11.64 12.11
C MET A 157 -7.52 -11.81 12.34
N ALA A 158 -8.35 -11.33 11.41
CA ALA A 158 -9.80 -11.53 11.44
C ALA A 158 -10.22 -12.96 11.06
N LYS A 159 -9.42 -13.64 10.25
CA LYS A 159 -9.65 -14.99 9.73
C LYS A 159 -8.39 -15.83 9.84
N ASN A 160 -8.56 -17.14 10.04
CA ASN A 160 -7.46 -18.12 10.02
C ASN A 160 -7.23 -18.70 8.60
N THR A 161 -7.61 -17.95 7.56
CA THR A 161 -7.52 -18.33 6.16
C THR A 161 -7.15 -17.14 5.30
N GLY A 162 -6.80 -17.39 4.05
CA GLY A 162 -6.47 -16.34 3.07
C GLY A 162 -4.98 -15.96 3.07
N LEU A 163 -4.63 -15.13 2.09
CA LEU A 163 -3.22 -14.81 1.79
C LEU A 163 -2.51 -14.11 2.93
N ALA A 164 -3.13 -13.11 3.57
CA ALA A 164 -2.53 -12.41 4.69
C ALA A 164 -2.20 -13.37 5.85
N HIS A 165 -3.11 -14.29 6.18
CA HIS A 165 -2.87 -15.33 7.19
C HIS A 165 -1.74 -16.27 6.78
N THR A 166 -1.68 -16.69 5.51
CA THR A 166 -0.60 -17.56 5.00
C THR A 166 0.77 -16.89 5.15
N PHE A 167 0.89 -15.61 4.80
CA PHE A 167 2.15 -14.87 4.98
C PHE A 167 2.47 -14.62 6.46
N ALA A 168 1.47 -14.31 7.28
CA ALA A 168 1.67 -14.09 8.72
C ALA A 168 2.11 -15.35 9.46
N THR A 169 1.62 -16.53 9.05
CA THR A 169 1.99 -17.82 9.68
C THR A 169 3.32 -18.36 9.19
N ALA A 170 3.66 -18.12 7.90
CA ALA A 170 4.95 -18.53 7.34
C ALA A 170 6.12 -17.61 7.77
N ALA A 171 5.82 -16.38 8.19
CA ALA A 171 6.82 -15.39 8.57
C ALA A 171 7.51 -15.73 9.90
N ASP A 172 8.82 -15.46 9.97
CA ASP A 172 9.53 -15.28 11.22
C ASP A 172 9.13 -13.95 11.84
N ARG A 173 8.01 -13.97 12.58
CA ARG A 173 7.33 -12.75 13.04
C ARG A 173 8.27 -11.81 13.78
N GLU A 174 9.09 -12.32 14.68
CA GLU A 174 9.98 -11.49 15.50
C GLU A 174 11.04 -10.78 14.65
N SER A 175 11.71 -11.54 13.78
CA SER A 175 12.73 -10.97 12.88
C SER A 175 12.12 -10.02 11.85
N VAL A 176 10.98 -10.37 11.27
CA VAL A 176 10.26 -9.53 10.29
C VAL A 176 9.82 -8.22 10.93
N GLN A 177 9.24 -8.25 12.14
CA GLN A 177 8.85 -7.03 12.85
C GLN A 177 10.05 -6.13 13.12
N LYS A 178 11.16 -6.69 13.65
CA LYS A 178 12.39 -5.90 13.91
C LYS A 178 12.92 -5.25 12.65
N ILE A 179 13.04 -6.00 11.55
CA ILE A 179 13.54 -5.49 10.27
C ILE A 179 12.63 -4.37 9.74
N LEU A 180 11.31 -4.58 9.72
CA LEU A 180 10.37 -3.60 9.19
C LEU A 180 10.22 -2.37 10.08
N ILE A 181 10.35 -2.50 11.41
CA ILE A 181 10.40 -1.34 12.32
C ILE A 181 11.64 -0.50 12.04
N VAL A 182 12.82 -1.12 11.99
CA VAL A 182 14.08 -0.40 11.73
C VAL A 182 14.03 0.28 10.36
N LEU A 183 13.59 -0.43 9.32
CA LEU A 183 13.40 0.14 7.99
C LEU A 183 12.45 1.33 8.00
N SER A 184 11.29 1.19 8.65
CA SER A 184 10.28 2.27 8.71
C SER A 184 10.78 3.50 9.45
N VAL A 185 11.53 3.32 10.53
CA VAL A 185 12.15 4.42 11.28
C VAL A 185 13.18 5.16 10.43
N LEU A 186 14.06 4.42 9.72
CA LEU A 186 15.07 5.02 8.85
C LEU A 186 14.42 5.78 7.67
N LEU A 187 13.38 5.21 7.06
CA LEU A 187 12.64 5.86 5.97
C LEU A 187 11.92 7.11 6.46
N ALA A 188 11.27 7.05 7.63
CA ALA A 188 10.62 8.21 8.23
C ALA A 188 11.62 9.33 8.55
N ALA A 189 12.78 8.99 9.12
CA ALA A 189 13.85 9.95 9.39
C ALA A 189 14.38 10.60 8.09
N ALA A 190 14.61 9.80 7.05
CA ALA A 190 15.05 10.29 5.74
C ALA A 190 13.99 11.22 5.10
N LEU A 191 12.70 10.83 5.14
CA LEU A 191 11.59 11.66 4.65
C LEU A 191 11.51 12.99 5.40
N ILE A 192 11.59 12.99 6.74
CA ILE A 192 11.57 14.20 7.56
C ILE A 192 12.74 15.11 7.19
N ALA A 193 13.94 14.57 7.06
CA ALA A 193 15.13 15.32 6.65
C ALA A 193 15.00 15.95 5.25
N LEU A 194 14.23 15.32 4.36
CA LEU A 194 13.92 15.83 3.03
C LEU A 194 12.71 16.80 3.00
N GLY A 195 12.10 17.12 4.14
CA GLY A 195 10.89 17.95 4.21
C GLY A 195 9.57 17.18 4.05
N GLY A 196 9.63 15.86 3.95
CA GLY A 196 8.45 14.97 3.79
C GLY A 196 7.76 14.58 5.11
N GLY A 197 7.91 15.36 6.18
CA GLY A 197 7.33 15.05 7.49
C GLY A 197 5.80 14.88 7.46
N ALA A 198 5.10 15.65 6.61
CA ALA A 198 3.66 15.54 6.42
C ALA A 198 3.25 14.17 5.81
N LEU A 199 4.09 13.59 4.94
CA LEU A 199 3.85 12.28 4.36
C LEU A 199 3.97 11.19 5.44
N VAL A 200 4.97 11.31 6.33
CA VAL A 200 5.14 10.39 7.47
C VAL A 200 3.92 10.47 8.40
N ALA A 201 3.47 11.69 8.73
CA ALA A 201 2.29 11.90 9.57
C ALA A 201 1.03 11.27 8.95
N ALA A 202 0.83 11.45 7.63
CA ALA A 202 -0.28 10.85 6.89
C ALA A 202 -0.22 9.31 6.92
N ALA A 203 0.94 8.71 6.68
CA ALA A 203 1.13 7.26 6.71
C ALA A 203 0.82 6.67 8.10
N LEU A 204 1.32 7.29 9.17
CA LEU A 204 1.10 6.84 10.54
C LEU A 204 -0.36 7.03 10.99
N LEU A 205 -1.02 8.12 10.58
CA LEU A 205 -2.44 8.35 10.85
C LEU A 205 -3.28 7.28 10.15
N MET A 206 -2.94 6.92 8.90
CA MET A 206 -3.66 5.87 8.18
C MET A 206 -3.38 4.49 8.76
N LEU A 207 -2.17 4.21 9.27
CA LEU A 207 -1.87 2.96 9.97
C LEU A 207 -2.68 2.83 11.27
N TRP A 208 -2.78 3.89 12.05
CA TRP A 208 -3.62 3.94 13.25
C TRP A 208 -5.09 3.70 12.89
N ARG A 209 -5.61 4.38 11.85
CA ARG A 209 -6.98 4.21 11.37
C ARG A 209 -7.22 2.77 10.87
N TYR A 210 -6.26 2.20 10.16
CA TYR A 210 -6.31 0.81 9.70
C TYR A 210 -6.48 -0.16 10.86
N HIS A 211 -5.61 -0.06 11.88
CA HIS A 211 -5.72 -0.90 13.08
C HIS A 211 -7.08 -0.74 13.75
N HIS A 212 -7.54 0.51 13.94
CA HIS A 212 -8.81 0.79 14.60
C HIS A 212 -10.00 0.20 13.84
N VAL A 213 -10.08 0.42 12.53
CA VAL A 213 -11.15 -0.11 11.67
C VAL A 213 -11.09 -1.64 11.64
N ALA A 214 -9.91 -2.23 11.44
CA ALA A 214 -9.75 -3.67 11.38
C ALA A 214 -10.24 -4.36 12.64
N VAL A 215 -9.82 -3.90 13.81
CA VAL A 215 -10.20 -4.51 15.09
C VAL A 215 -11.69 -4.29 15.41
N LYS A 216 -12.17 -3.06 15.22
CA LYS A 216 -13.57 -2.70 15.58
C LYS A 216 -14.56 -3.36 14.65
N GLU A 217 -14.38 -3.25 13.34
CA GLU A 217 -15.39 -3.60 12.35
C GLU A 217 -15.27 -5.07 11.88
N PHE A 218 -14.07 -5.65 11.93
CA PHE A 218 -13.79 -7.00 11.40
C PHE A 218 -13.17 -7.97 12.42
N GLY A 219 -12.77 -7.48 13.60
CA GLY A 219 -12.12 -8.29 14.64
C GLY A 219 -10.64 -8.56 14.40
N GLY A 220 -10.06 -7.97 13.38
CA GLY A 220 -8.67 -8.12 12.98
C GLY A 220 -8.47 -7.77 11.52
N ILE A 221 -7.24 -7.98 11.01
CA ILE A 221 -6.90 -7.67 9.63
C ILE A 221 -7.20 -8.83 8.67
N THR A 222 -7.45 -8.48 7.40
CA THR A 222 -7.50 -9.38 6.23
C THR A 222 -6.57 -8.85 5.14
N GLY A 223 -6.42 -9.60 4.04
CA GLY A 223 -5.71 -9.12 2.85
C GLY A 223 -6.37 -7.88 2.24
N ASP A 224 -7.70 -7.88 2.19
CA ASP A 224 -8.52 -6.80 1.65
C ASP A 224 -8.35 -5.51 2.45
N LEU A 225 -8.38 -5.62 3.78
CA LEU A 225 -8.10 -4.49 4.67
C LEU A 225 -6.66 -3.97 4.53
N ALA A 226 -5.68 -4.83 4.24
CA ALA A 226 -4.32 -4.38 3.93
C ALA A 226 -4.27 -3.60 2.61
N GLY A 227 -4.99 -4.03 1.57
CA GLY A 227 -5.18 -3.30 0.33
C GLY A 227 -5.88 -1.95 0.56
N TRP A 228 -6.94 -1.94 1.37
CA TRP A 228 -7.64 -0.73 1.74
C TRP A 228 -6.72 0.28 2.47
N PHE A 229 -5.87 -0.20 3.38
CA PHE A 229 -4.88 0.64 4.05
C PHE A 229 -3.93 1.27 3.03
N LEU A 230 -3.35 0.47 2.12
CA LEU A 230 -2.41 0.97 1.13
C LEU A 230 -3.02 2.06 0.26
N GLN A 231 -4.23 1.86 -0.28
CA GLN A 231 -4.88 2.87 -1.10
C GLN A 231 -5.20 4.16 -0.31
N LYS A 232 -5.62 4.03 0.96
CA LYS A 232 -5.85 5.18 1.82
C LYS A 232 -4.55 5.91 2.17
N ALA A 233 -3.51 5.18 2.53
CA ALA A 233 -2.20 5.76 2.86
C ALA A 233 -1.61 6.48 1.64
N GLU A 234 -1.60 5.82 0.48
CA GLU A 234 -1.10 6.39 -0.77
C GLU A 234 -1.82 7.70 -1.14
N PHE A 235 -3.17 7.70 -1.08
CA PHE A 235 -3.94 8.92 -1.35
C PHE A 235 -3.63 10.06 -0.39
N TRP A 236 -3.62 9.80 0.93
CA TRP A 236 -3.39 10.86 1.92
C TRP A 236 -1.93 11.34 1.95
N MET A 237 -0.97 10.47 1.65
CA MET A 237 0.43 10.87 1.46
C MET A 237 0.59 11.74 0.21
N LEU A 238 -0.11 11.42 -0.90
CA LEU A 238 -0.10 12.26 -2.11
C LEU A 238 -0.71 13.63 -1.84
N ALA A 239 -1.82 13.69 -1.10
CA ALA A 239 -2.43 14.95 -0.68
C ALA A 239 -1.51 15.77 0.22
N ALA A 240 -0.81 15.11 1.16
CA ALA A 240 0.19 15.75 2.01
C ALA A 240 1.40 16.26 1.19
N LEU A 241 1.81 15.55 0.15
CA LEU A 241 2.86 15.98 -0.78
C LEU A 241 2.44 17.26 -1.51
N ALA A 242 1.23 17.29 -2.08
CA ALA A 242 0.69 18.46 -2.75
C ALA A 242 0.59 19.67 -1.79
N ALA A 243 0.07 19.45 -0.58
CA ALA A 243 -0.03 20.50 0.44
C ALA A 243 1.36 21.04 0.87
N SER A 244 2.36 20.16 0.98
CA SER A 244 3.73 20.55 1.30
C SER A 244 4.36 21.43 0.21
N GLN A 245 4.03 21.19 -1.05
CA GLN A 245 4.45 22.03 -2.17
C GLN A 245 3.78 23.42 -2.14
N TRP A 246 2.48 23.47 -1.82
CA TRP A 246 1.78 24.77 -1.68
C TRP A 246 2.30 25.57 -0.50
N GLY A 247 2.73 24.91 0.57
CA GLY A 247 3.38 25.54 1.72
C GLY A 247 4.85 25.91 1.50
N GLY A 248 5.44 25.63 0.33
CA GLY A 248 6.83 25.92 0.01
C GLY A 248 7.86 25.08 0.77
N ILE A 249 7.46 23.90 1.27
CA ILE A 249 8.33 22.99 2.03
C ILE A 249 9.07 22.02 1.08
N LEU A 250 8.39 21.58 0.01
CA LEU A 250 8.90 20.64 -1.02
C LEU A 250 8.86 21.23 -2.43
#